data_3dd3462250b9a031566355a01ae00060
#
_entry.id   3dd3462250b9a031566355a01ae00060
#
_cell.length_a   1.000
_cell.length_b   1.000
_cell.length_c   1.000
_cell.angle_alpha   90.00
_cell.angle_beta   90.00
_cell.angle_gamma   90.00
#
_symmetry.space_group_name_H-M   'P 1'
#
loop_
_entity.id
_entity.type
_entity.pdbx_description
1 polymer ?
#
loop_
_entity_poly.entity_id
_entity_poly.type
_entity_poly.pdbx_seq_one_letter_code
_entity_poly.pdbx_strand_id
1 'polypeptide(L)'
;MIDVDLLSVIRRWHGRDKLSIREIAKRTGLSRNTIRKYLANGEVSPKYPARQSVSKLDPFAEVLSSWLTRESKRNRKRRRNLKQLHRDLVVLGFDGSYDRVAAFAREWRQRERERLNQASRGAFVPLTFAPGEAFQFDWSEDWMRIGKRKTKLQIAHFKLCHSRAFYLRAYLTQTHEMLFDAHNHAFRVLGGIPERGIYDNMKTAVDKVGRGKQRQVNARFRAMVSHFLFEAEFCNPSAGWEKGQVEKNVRDARHRLLQDAPTFADLAELNQWLEARCISLWDEVSHPEQSQRAVAVVHDDERSALMAMPPPFDGFVEHTKRVTPTCLVIFERNRYSVPAAFANRVISLRAYADRVVLVAEAERIAEHERVFNRDHNSQGTTVYDWRHYLAVVQRKPGALRNGAPFTELPVSFRRLQKVLMKQDGGDR
;
A
#
# COMPACT_ATOMS: atom_id res chain seq x y z
N MET A 1 -15.02 -47.23 8.95
CA MET A 1 -14.66 -46.65 7.64
C MET A 1 -13.24 -47.09 7.35
N ILE A 2 -12.93 -47.51 6.12
CA ILE A 2 -11.54 -47.85 5.78
C ILE A 2 -10.76 -46.56 5.59
N ASP A 3 -9.59 -46.46 6.20
CA ASP A 3 -8.65 -45.37 5.99
C ASP A 3 -8.12 -45.38 4.55
N VAL A 4 -7.82 -44.19 4.00
CA VAL A 4 -7.28 -44.03 2.63
C VAL A 4 -5.96 -44.75 2.49
N ASP A 5 -5.13 -44.73 3.53
CA ASP A 5 -3.82 -45.42 3.55
C ASP A 5 -3.99 -46.94 3.48
N LEU A 6 -4.94 -47.50 4.24
CA LEU A 6 -5.24 -48.94 4.18
C LEU A 6 -5.84 -49.35 2.82
N LEU A 7 -6.65 -48.47 2.19
CA LEU A 7 -7.17 -48.71 0.86
C LEU A 7 -6.05 -48.76 -0.21
N SER A 8 -5.08 -47.90 -0.11
CA SER A 8 -3.91 -47.86 -0.99
C SER A 8 -3.07 -49.16 -0.87
N VAL A 9 -2.90 -49.65 0.37
CA VAL A 9 -2.22 -50.93 0.65
C VAL A 9 -3.01 -52.13 0.04
N ILE A 10 -4.32 -52.16 0.24
CA ILE A 10 -5.18 -53.23 -0.33
C ILE A 10 -5.08 -53.28 -1.87
N ARG A 11 -5.12 -52.12 -2.54
CA ARG A 11 -5.00 -52.00 -3.98
C ARG A 11 -3.62 -52.43 -4.47
N ARG A 12 -2.54 -52.08 -3.76
CA ARG A 12 -1.20 -52.52 -4.09
C ARG A 12 -1.05 -54.04 -3.95
N TRP A 13 -1.50 -54.60 -2.84
CA TRP A 13 -1.48 -56.03 -2.60
C TRP A 13 -2.25 -56.83 -3.67
N HIS A 14 -3.42 -56.34 -4.08
CA HIS A 14 -4.22 -57.01 -5.11
C HIS A 14 -3.67 -56.77 -6.52
N GLY A 15 -3.32 -55.54 -6.88
CA GLY A 15 -2.90 -55.13 -8.23
C GLY A 15 -1.46 -55.51 -8.56
N ARG A 16 -0.51 -55.21 -7.63
CA ARG A 16 0.92 -55.40 -7.84
C ARG A 16 1.41 -56.72 -7.30
N ASP A 17 1.08 -57.05 -6.05
CA ASP A 17 1.61 -58.22 -5.36
C ASP A 17 0.78 -59.48 -5.62
N LYS A 18 -0.32 -59.34 -6.41
CA LYS A 18 -1.21 -60.43 -6.84
C LYS A 18 -1.80 -61.29 -5.69
N LEU A 19 -1.91 -60.73 -4.48
CA LEU A 19 -2.49 -61.42 -3.35
C LEU A 19 -4.00 -61.65 -3.57
N SER A 20 -4.47 -62.84 -3.16
CA SER A 20 -5.88 -63.18 -3.25
C SER A 20 -6.71 -62.36 -2.26
N ILE A 21 -7.97 -62.06 -2.60
CA ILE A 21 -8.93 -61.36 -1.70
C ILE A 21 -9.06 -62.10 -0.36
N ARG A 22 -8.89 -63.42 -0.35
CA ARG A 22 -8.94 -64.21 0.89
C ARG A 22 -7.75 -63.93 1.79
N GLU A 23 -6.57 -63.81 1.22
CA GLU A 23 -5.34 -63.46 1.96
C GLU A 23 -5.36 -62.02 2.44
N ILE A 24 -5.83 -61.08 1.63
CA ILE A 24 -5.99 -59.66 2.01
C ILE A 24 -7.01 -59.53 3.17
N ALA A 25 -8.11 -60.30 3.12
CA ALA A 25 -9.11 -60.31 4.20
C ALA A 25 -8.50 -60.84 5.51
N LYS A 26 -7.67 -61.84 5.45
CA LYS A 26 -6.97 -62.42 6.59
C LYS A 26 -5.99 -61.41 7.22
N ARG A 27 -5.26 -60.66 6.41
CA ARG A 27 -4.27 -59.67 6.85
C ARG A 27 -4.91 -58.36 7.41
N THR A 28 -6.03 -57.95 6.83
CA THR A 28 -6.68 -56.67 7.21
C THR A 28 -7.80 -56.80 8.21
N GLY A 29 -8.30 -58.05 8.46
CA GLY A 29 -9.49 -58.28 9.28
C GLY A 29 -10.82 -57.82 8.63
N LEU A 30 -10.77 -57.37 7.37
CA LEU A 30 -11.94 -56.88 6.65
C LEU A 30 -12.71 -58.04 5.96
N SER A 31 -14.02 -57.87 5.80
CA SER A 31 -14.82 -58.86 5.05
C SER A 31 -14.43 -58.87 3.58
N ARG A 32 -14.45 -60.05 2.96
CA ARG A 32 -14.19 -60.22 1.51
C ARG A 32 -15.07 -59.36 0.64
N ASN A 33 -16.33 -59.15 1.04
CA ASN A 33 -17.26 -58.29 0.31
C ASN A 33 -16.88 -56.82 0.41
N THR A 34 -16.39 -56.39 1.55
CA THR A 34 -15.85 -55.03 1.73
C THR A 34 -14.67 -54.77 0.82
N ILE A 35 -13.69 -55.71 0.76
CA ILE A 35 -12.54 -55.61 -0.09
C ILE A 35 -12.93 -55.61 -1.57
N ARG A 36 -13.83 -56.49 -2.02
CA ARG A 36 -14.35 -56.49 -3.41
C ARG A 36 -14.98 -55.14 -3.77
N LYS A 37 -15.81 -54.58 -2.89
CA LYS A 37 -16.49 -53.30 -3.09
C LYS A 37 -15.47 -52.16 -3.32
N TYR A 38 -14.40 -52.10 -2.53
CA TYR A 38 -13.39 -51.04 -2.65
C TYR A 38 -12.38 -51.27 -3.78
N LEU A 39 -12.21 -52.52 -4.23
CA LEU A 39 -11.40 -52.83 -5.44
C LEU A 39 -12.17 -52.52 -6.72
N ALA A 40 -13.50 -52.74 -6.73
CA ALA A 40 -14.36 -52.48 -7.89
C ALA A 40 -14.64 -51.00 -8.11
N ASN A 41 -14.74 -50.19 -7.00
CA ASN A 41 -14.96 -48.77 -7.09
C ASN A 41 -13.62 -48.04 -7.25
N GLY A 42 -13.44 -47.33 -8.35
CA GLY A 42 -12.23 -46.49 -8.62
C GLY A 42 -12.10 -45.25 -7.73
N GLU A 43 -12.98 -45.06 -6.75
CA GLU A 43 -12.98 -43.88 -5.86
C GLU A 43 -11.71 -43.81 -4.99
N VAL A 44 -11.06 -42.67 -5.01
CA VAL A 44 -9.79 -42.42 -4.30
C VAL A 44 -10.03 -42.22 -2.78
N SER A 45 -11.23 -41.84 -2.36
CA SER A 45 -11.59 -41.61 -0.96
C SER A 45 -12.96 -42.20 -0.63
N PRO A 46 -13.07 -43.09 0.37
CA PRO A 46 -14.36 -43.61 0.82
C PRO A 46 -15.20 -42.50 1.47
N LYS A 47 -16.34 -42.18 0.86
CA LYS A 47 -17.31 -41.22 1.42
C LYS A 47 -18.62 -41.96 1.74
N TYR A 48 -19.25 -41.62 2.88
CA TYR A 48 -20.64 -42.01 3.09
C TYR A 48 -21.52 -41.29 2.07
N PRO A 49 -22.48 -42.00 1.45
CA PRO A 49 -23.48 -41.31 0.63
C PRO A 49 -24.20 -40.29 1.49
N ALA A 50 -24.28 -39.05 0.98
CA ALA A 50 -25.03 -38.01 1.65
C ALA A 50 -26.48 -38.48 1.84
N ARG A 51 -26.93 -38.52 3.08
CA ARG A 51 -28.35 -38.83 3.37
C ARG A 51 -29.21 -37.73 2.79
N GLN A 52 -29.93 -38.00 1.73
CA GLN A 52 -31.01 -37.15 1.22
C GLN A 52 -32.23 -37.35 2.08
N SER A 53 -32.28 -36.69 3.24
CA SER A 53 -33.51 -36.60 4.03
C SER A 53 -34.20 -35.29 3.66
N VAL A 54 -35.46 -35.34 3.32
CA VAL A 54 -36.32 -34.17 3.11
C VAL A 54 -36.25 -33.29 4.38
N SER A 55 -35.81 -32.05 4.20
CA SER A 55 -35.70 -31.12 5.35
C SER A 55 -37.03 -30.43 5.58
N LYS A 56 -37.42 -30.26 6.87
CA LYS A 56 -38.59 -29.45 7.24
C LYS A 56 -38.55 -28.01 6.69
N LEU A 57 -37.35 -27.57 6.24
CA LEU A 57 -37.15 -26.26 5.65
C LEU A 57 -37.44 -26.23 4.14
N ASP A 58 -37.45 -27.39 3.46
CA ASP A 58 -37.61 -27.45 2.01
C ASP A 58 -38.85 -26.72 1.48
N PRO A 59 -40.03 -26.86 2.11
CA PRO A 59 -41.24 -26.12 1.70
C PRO A 59 -41.08 -24.60 1.81
N PHE A 60 -40.18 -24.12 2.67
CA PHE A 60 -39.96 -22.69 2.93
C PHE A 60 -38.70 -22.15 2.23
N ALA A 61 -37.97 -22.99 1.51
CA ALA A 61 -36.66 -22.63 0.90
C ALA A 61 -36.77 -21.46 -0.10
N GLU A 62 -37.81 -21.43 -0.95
CA GLU A 62 -38.04 -20.36 -1.89
C GLU A 62 -38.38 -19.01 -1.18
N VAL A 63 -39.24 -19.08 -0.19
CA VAL A 63 -39.65 -17.91 0.64
C VAL A 63 -38.41 -17.33 1.33
N LEU A 64 -37.61 -18.17 1.98
CA LEU A 64 -36.39 -17.75 2.66
C LEU A 64 -35.35 -17.18 1.70
N SER A 65 -35.17 -17.80 0.51
CA SER A 65 -34.28 -17.29 -0.54
C SER A 65 -34.70 -15.91 -1.03
N SER A 66 -36.01 -15.71 -1.27
CA SER A 66 -36.55 -14.41 -1.70
C SER A 66 -36.34 -13.34 -0.61
N TRP A 67 -36.51 -13.69 0.66
CA TRP A 67 -36.24 -12.78 1.76
C TRP A 67 -34.76 -12.44 1.87
N LEU A 68 -33.86 -13.42 1.80
CA LEU A 68 -32.40 -13.19 1.82
C LEU A 68 -31.96 -12.28 0.65
N THR A 69 -32.53 -12.48 -0.55
CA THR A 69 -32.29 -11.59 -1.72
C THR A 69 -32.79 -10.17 -1.45
N ARG A 70 -33.97 -10.01 -0.86
CA ARG A 70 -34.50 -8.68 -0.53
C ARG A 70 -33.69 -7.99 0.54
N GLU A 71 -33.30 -8.73 1.60
CA GLU A 71 -32.46 -8.18 2.67
C GLU A 71 -31.04 -7.87 2.20
N SER A 72 -30.46 -8.62 1.24
CA SER A 72 -29.12 -8.31 0.70
C SER A 72 -29.07 -6.94 0.02
N LYS A 73 -30.17 -6.49 -0.59
CA LYS A 73 -30.31 -5.18 -1.25
C LYS A 73 -30.61 -4.02 -0.30
N ARG A 74 -31.03 -4.30 0.95
CA ARG A 74 -31.36 -3.27 1.96
C ARG A 74 -30.12 -2.67 2.60
N ASN A 75 -30.25 -1.45 3.12
CA ASN A 75 -29.22 -0.82 3.94
C ASN A 75 -28.99 -1.63 5.23
N ARG A 76 -27.71 -1.82 5.64
CA ARG A 76 -27.31 -2.62 6.80
C ARG A 76 -28.11 -2.33 8.08
N LYS A 77 -28.45 -1.06 8.35
CA LYS A 77 -29.24 -0.65 9.51
C LYS A 77 -30.72 -1.10 9.47
N ARG A 78 -31.26 -1.43 8.29
CA ARG A 78 -32.66 -1.81 8.08
C ARG A 78 -32.84 -3.28 7.70
N ARG A 79 -31.74 -4.07 7.72
CA ARG A 79 -31.81 -5.51 7.43
C ARG A 79 -32.37 -6.28 8.61
N ARG A 80 -33.33 -7.17 8.35
CA ARG A 80 -33.73 -8.17 9.33
C ARG A 80 -32.56 -9.11 9.60
N ASN A 81 -32.34 -9.45 10.88
CA ASN A 81 -31.37 -10.46 11.26
C ASN A 81 -31.98 -11.88 11.08
N LEU A 82 -31.09 -12.88 11.07
CA LEU A 82 -31.54 -14.28 10.87
C LEU A 82 -32.52 -14.76 11.95
N LYS A 83 -32.45 -14.25 13.18
CA LYS A 83 -33.42 -14.57 14.23
C LYS A 83 -34.81 -14.02 13.91
N GLN A 84 -34.89 -12.84 13.31
CA GLN A 84 -36.16 -12.27 12.83
C GLN A 84 -36.73 -13.08 11.66
N LEU A 85 -35.90 -13.46 10.69
CA LEU A 85 -36.34 -14.31 9.57
C LEU A 85 -36.81 -15.69 10.05
N HIS A 86 -36.17 -16.27 11.07
CA HIS A 86 -36.64 -17.52 11.67
C HIS A 86 -38.03 -17.34 12.34
N ARG A 87 -38.23 -16.26 13.11
CA ARG A 87 -39.55 -15.97 13.71
C ARG A 87 -40.64 -15.78 12.64
N ASP A 88 -40.31 -15.07 11.57
CA ASP A 88 -41.26 -14.88 10.45
C ASP A 88 -41.60 -16.21 9.77
N LEU A 89 -40.65 -17.17 9.67
CA LEU A 89 -40.90 -18.52 9.16
C LEU A 89 -41.77 -19.35 10.12
N VAL A 90 -41.56 -19.20 11.43
CA VAL A 90 -42.39 -19.87 12.44
C VAL A 90 -43.85 -19.41 12.33
N VAL A 91 -44.09 -18.13 12.11
CA VAL A 91 -45.43 -17.57 11.84
C VAL A 91 -46.07 -18.19 10.59
N LEU A 92 -45.26 -18.58 9.60
CA LEU A 92 -45.71 -19.26 8.37
C LEU A 92 -45.85 -20.79 8.55
N GLY A 93 -45.64 -21.31 9.78
CA GLY A 93 -45.80 -22.73 10.09
C GLY A 93 -44.52 -23.58 10.08
N PHE A 94 -43.35 -22.94 10.06
CA PHE A 94 -42.08 -23.66 10.19
C PHE A 94 -41.81 -24.10 11.65
N ASP A 95 -41.69 -25.37 11.88
CA ASP A 95 -41.46 -25.95 13.23
C ASP A 95 -40.00 -26.41 13.46
N GLY A 96 -39.06 -25.97 12.58
CA GLY A 96 -37.66 -26.34 12.65
C GLY A 96 -36.77 -25.38 13.46
N SER A 97 -35.56 -25.84 13.78
CA SER A 97 -34.62 -25.06 14.58
C SER A 97 -34.02 -23.86 13.81
N TYR A 98 -33.60 -22.84 14.55
CA TYR A 98 -32.83 -21.70 14.06
C TYR A 98 -31.58 -22.11 13.32
N ASP A 99 -30.86 -23.16 13.79
CA ASP A 99 -29.62 -23.63 13.18
C ASP A 99 -29.79 -24.08 11.72
N ARG A 100 -30.96 -24.67 11.39
CA ARG A 100 -31.32 -25.05 10.03
C ARG A 100 -31.45 -23.82 9.14
N VAL A 101 -32.11 -22.77 9.62
CA VAL A 101 -32.24 -21.49 8.89
C VAL A 101 -30.88 -20.82 8.74
N ALA A 102 -30.04 -20.87 9.76
CA ALA A 102 -28.68 -20.32 9.72
C ALA A 102 -27.75 -21.08 8.74
N ALA A 103 -27.86 -22.42 8.70
CA ALA A 103 -27.13 -23.26 7.76
C ALA A 103 -27.54 -22.94 6.31
N PHE A 104 -28.86 -22.91 6.02
CA PHE A 104 -29.39 -22.54 4.71
C PHE A 104 -28.93 -21.14 4.28
N ALA A 105 -28.98 -20.17 5.15
CA ALA A 105 -28.53 -18.80 4.85
C ALA A 105 -27.02 -18.72 4.57
N ARG A 106 -26.19 -19.58 5.21
CA ARG A 106 -24.75 -19.70 4.89
C ARG A 106 -24.53 -20.27 3.50
N GLU A 107 -25.17 -21.38 3.17
CA GLU A 107 -25.08 -22.00 1.84
C GLU A 107 -25.61 -21.07 0.74
N TRP A 108 -26.75 -20.40 0.98
CA TRP A 108 -27.32 -19.43 0.06
C TRP A 108 -26.33 -18.30 -0.24
N ARG A 109 -25.69 -17.73 0.80
CA ARG A 109 -24.69 -16.66 0.64
C ARG A 109 -23.45 -17.15 -0.11
N GLN A 110 -23.03 -18.38 0.12
CA GLN A 110 -21.92 -18.98 -0.60
C GLN A 110 -22.25 -19.17 -2.08
N ARG A 111 -23.39 -19.77 -2.40
CA ARG A 111 -23.85 -19.93 -3.79
C ARG A 111 -24.03 -18.60 -4.51
N GLU A 112 -24.56 -17.58 -3.84
CA GLU A 112 -24.73 -16.25 -4.43
C GLU A 112 -23.39 -15.57 -4.69
N ARG A 113 -22.40 -15.73 -3.78
CA ARG A 113 -21.01 -15.27 -4.03
C ARG A 113 -20.38 -16.00 -5.20
N GLU A 114 -20.54 -17.31 -5.28
CA GLU A 114 -20.02 -18.11 -6.39
C GLU A 114 -20.69 -17.71 -7.71
N ARG A 115 -22.01 -17.48 -7.71
CA ARG A 115 -22.77 -16.99 -8.88
C ARG A 115 -22.30 -15.61 -9.33
N LEU A 116 -22.13 -14.67 -8.40
CA LEU A 116 -21.59 -13.33 -8.69
C LEU A 116 -20.16 -13.39 -9.18
N ASN A 117 -19.34 -14.25 -8.58
CA ASN A 117 -17.96 -14.48 -9.01
C ASN A 117 -17.87 -15.16 -10.39
N GLN A 118 -18.79 -16.09 -10.72
CA GLN A 118 -18.83 -16.73 -12.03
C GLN A 118 -19.38 -15.78 -13.11
N ALA A 119 -20.36 -14.96 -12.79
CA ALA A 119 -20.90 -13.96 -13.72
C ALA A 119 -19.89 -12.83 -14.04
N SER A 120 -18.93 -12.56 -13.13
CA SER A 120 -17.89 -11.53 -13.30
C SER A 120 -16.52 -12.09 -13.71
N ARG A 121 -16.31 -13.42 -13.67
CA ARG A 121 -15.03 -14.03 -14.05
C ARG A 121 -14.93 -14.18 -15.56
N GLY A 122 -14.37 -13.17 -16.23
CA GLY A 122 -13.82 -13.32 -17.57
C GLY A 122 -14.24 -12.34 -18.64
N ALA A 123 -15.20 -11.44 -18.40
CA ALA A 123 -15.50 -10.38 -19.35
C ALA A 123 -14.95 -9.05 -18.85
N PHE A 124 -13.84 -8.60 -19.41
CA PHE A 124 -13.32 -7.25 -19.24
C PHE A 124 -13.63 -6.46 -20.50
N VAL A 125 -14.13 -5.24 -20.36
CA VAL A 125 -14.14 -4.29 -21.47
C VAL A 125 -12.70 -3.77 -21.60
N PRO A 126 -12.02 -4.00 -22.73
CA PRO A 126 -10.70 -3.45 -22.95
C PRO A 126 -10.77 -1.92 -22.86
N LEU A 127 -9.97 -1.31 -21.98
CA LEU A 127 -9.87 0.14 -21.88
C LEU A 127 -8.77 0.60 -22.83
N THR A 128 -9.14 1.41 -23.80
CA THR A 128 -8.22 2.13 -24.69
C THR A 128 -8.14 3.58 -24.25
N PHE A 129 -6.94 4.14 -24.27
CA PHE A 129 -6.66 5.52 -23.89
C PHE A 129 -5.95 6.21 -25.07
N ALA A 130 -6.36 7.44 -25.34
CA ALA A 130 -5.66 8.30 -26.29
C ALA A 130 -4.28 8.71 -25.75
N PRO A 131 -3.32 9.11 -26.61
CA PRO A 131 -2.06 9.69 -26.16
C PRO A 131 -2.30 10.90 -25.25
N GLY A 132 -1.62 10.96 -24.11
CA GLY A 132 -1.75 12.05 -23.16
C GLY A 132 -3.04 12.08 -22.31
N GLU A 133 -3.96 11.14 -22.52
CA GLU A 133 -5.26 11.15 -21.85
C GLU A 133 -5.18 10.92 -20.35
N ALA A 134 -4.45 9.87 -19.91
CA ALA A 134 -4.50 9.50 -18.50
C ALA A 134 -3.22 8.85 -17.99
N PHE A 135 -2.99 9.02 -16.69
CA PHE A 135 -2.07 8.19 -15.90
C PHE A 135 -2.80 7.51 -14.75
N GLN A 136 -2.23 6.42 -14.27
CA GLN A 136 -2.67 5.74 -13.06
C GLN A 136 -1.61 5.89 -11.97
N PHE A 137 -2.09 6.10 -10.74
CA PHE A 137 -1.27 6.19 -9.54
C PHE A 137 -1.69 5.15 -8.51
N ASP A 138 -0.70 4.51 -7.88
CA ASP A 138 -0.91 3.62 -6.74
C ASP A 138 0.27 3.62 -5.78
N TRP A 139 0.02 3.25 -4.51
CA TRP A 139 1.05 2.97 -3.53
C TRP A 139 1.24 1.47 -3.36
N SER A 140 2.48 1.03 -3.22
CA SER A 140 2.79 -0.32 -2.74
C SER A 140 3.80 -0.29 -1.60
N GLU A 141 3.86 -1.38 -0.86
CA GLU A 141 4.87 -1.56 0.19
C GLU A 141 5.86 -2.63 -0.22
N ASP A 142 7.15 -2.36 -0.02
CA ASP A 142 8.19 -3.36 -0.22
C ASP A 142 9.36 -3.19 0.78
N TRP A 143 10.21 -4.21 0.86
CA TRP A 143 11.34 -4.24 1.77
C TRP A 143 12.65 -4.16 0.98
N MET A 144 13.43 -3.09 1.21
CA MET A 144 14.73 -2.86 0.56
C MET A 144 15.85 -2.78 1.59
N ARG A 145 17.09 -3.06 1.16
CA ARG A 145 18.27 -2.85 2.00
C ARG A 145 18.80 -1.44 1.80
N ILE A 146 18.74 -0.65 2.90
CA ILE A 146 19.30 0.70 2.96
C ILE A 146 20.40 0.68 4.02
N GLY A 147 21.62 0.92 3.61
CA GLY A 147 22.79 0.70 4.44
C GLY A 147 22.84 -0.75 4.96
N LYS A 148 22.97 -0.92 6.27
CA LYS A 148 23.01 -2.24 6.92
C LYS A 148 21.63 -2.78 7.32
N ARG A 149 20.55 -2.05 7.06
CA ARG A 149 19.19 -2.37 7.57
C ARG A 149 18.22 -2.73 6.46
N LYS A 150 17.40 -3.75 6.70
CA LYS A 150 16.22 -4.02 5.88
C LYS A 150 15.12 -3.04 6.28
N THR A 151 14.73 -2.16 5.35
CA THR A 151 13.79 -1.06 5.59
C THR A 151 12.52 -1.28 4.79
N LYS A 152 11.37 -1.16 5.44
CA LYS A 152 10.06 -1.16 4.78
C LYS A 152 9.84 0.20 4.13
N LEU A 153 9.63 0.22 2.83
CA LEU A 153 9.43 1.42 2.04
C LEU A 153 8.02 1.47 1.46
N GLN A 154 7.58 2.68 1.18
CA GLN A 154 6.37 2.98 0.43
C GLN A 154 6.80 3.37 -0.99
N ILE A 155 6.32 2.66 -1.98
CA ILE A 155 6.69 2.89 -3.38
C ILE A 155 5.51 3.56 -4.09
N ALA A 156 5.73 4.77 -4.58
CA ALA A 156 4.80 5.46 -5.47
C ALA A 156 4.96 4.92 -6.89
N HIS A 157 3.88 4.46 -7.49
CA HIS A 157 3.82 3.95 -8.86
C HIS A 157 3.02 4.90 -9.74
N PHE A 158 3.63 5.35 -10.82
CA PHE A 158 2.97 6.08 -11.90
C PHE A 158 3.04 5.26 -13.18
N LYS A 159 1.98 5.28 -13.96
CA LYS A 159 1.95 4.64 -15.27
C LYS A 159 1.06 5.42 -16.22
N LEU A 160 1.60 5.81 -17.37
CA LEU A 160 0.81 6.34 -18.46
C LEU A 160 -0.10 5.24 -19.04
N CYS A 161 -1.35 5.60 -19.30
CA CYS A 161 -2.34 4.63 -19.75
C CYS A 161 -2.21 4.29 -21.24
N HIS A 162 -1.65 5.17 -22.06
CA HIS A 162 -1.41 4.93 -23.48
C HIS A 162 -0.09 4.20 -23.69
N SER A 163 1.05 4.85 -23.52
CA SER A 163 2.39 4.26 -23.81
C SER A 163 2.80 3.16 -22.85
N ARG A 164 2.16 3.07 -21.70
CA ARG A 164 2.56 2.15 -20.60
C ARG A 164 3.90 2.53 -19.95
N ALA A 165 4.49 3.67 -20.28
CA ALA A 165 5.65 4.20 -19.58
C ALA A 165 5.34 4.36 -18.09
N PHE A 166 6.26 3.97 -17.23
CA PHE A 166 6.04 3.94 -15.79
C PHE A 166 7.23 4.53 -15.04
N TYR A 167 6.95 5.04 -13.85
CA TYR A 167 7.94 5.60 -12.95
C TYR A 167 7.67 5.16 -11.52
N LEU A 168 8.71 4.83 -10.79
CA LEU A 168 8.68 4.42 -9.39
C LEU A 168 9.56 5.34 -8.54
N ARG A 169 9.05 5.69 -7.34
CA ARG A 169 9.82 6.42 -6.35
C ARG A 169 9.54 5.90 -4.94
N ALA A 170 10.60 5.73 -4.17
CA ALA A 170 10.55 5.15 -2.84
C ALA A 170 10.55 6.23 -1.75
N TYR A 171 9.77 5.98 -0.69
CA TYR A 171 9.64 6.85 0.47
C TYR A 171 9.59 6.03 1.76
N LEU A 172 9.84 6.70 2.87
CA LEU A 172 9.70 6.07 4.18
C LEU A 172 8.24 6.06 4.67
N THR A 173 7.39 6.97 4.24
CA THR A 173 5.97 7.11 4.63
C THR A 173 5.09 7.43 3.43
N GLN A 174 3.74 7.39 3.60
CA GLN A 174 2.75 7.78 2.59
C GLN A 174 2.00 9.04 3.04
N THR A 175 2.70 10.13 3.27
CA THR A 175 2.08 11.40 3.67
C THR A 175 1.84 12.32 2.47
N HIS A 176 1.16 13.44 2.65
CA HIS A 176 0.85 14.37 1.57
C HIS A 176 2.10 14.91 0.88
N GLU A 177 3.12 15.28 1.64
CA GLU A 177 4.37 15.80 1.10
C GLU A 177 5.11 14.76 0.24
N MET A 178 5.02 13.47 0.59
CA MET A 178 5.55 12.37 -0.26
C MET A 178 4.77 12.24 -1.57
N LEU A 179 3.44 12.38 -1.49
CA LEU A 179 2.59 12.35 -2.67
C LEU A 179 2.92 13.50 -3.62
N PHE A 180 3.10 14.72 -3.10
CA PHE A 180 3.42 15.89 -3.90
C PHE A 180 4.80 15.79 -4.57
N ASP A 181 5.80 15.34 -3.81
CA ASP A 181 7.14 15.08 -4.32
C ASP A 181 7.13 14.00 -5.42
N ALA A 182 6.35 12.93 -5.22
CA ALA A 182 6.19 11.86 -6.19
C ALA A 182 5.63 12.37 -7.53
N HIS A 183 4.63 13.27 -7.50
CA HIS A 183 4.07 13.87 -8.73
C HIS A 183 5.08 14.79 -9.43
N ASN A 184 5.79 15.63 -8.67
CA ASN A 184 6.86 16.47 -9.22
C ASN A 184 7.88 15.64 -10.01
N HIS A 185 8.36 14.55 -9.41
CA HIS A 185 9.35 13.69 -10.05
C HIS A 185 8.78 12.89 -11.22
N ALA A 186 7.56 12.35 -11.06
CA ALA A 186 6.92 11.55 -12.10
C ALA A 186 6.68 12.37 -13.37
N PHE A 187 6.09 13.55 -13.27
CA PHE A 187 5.82 14.40 -14.45
C PHE A 187 7.10 14.91 -15.12
N ARG A 188 8.13 15.17 -14.33
CA ARG A 188 9.46 15.48 -14.88
C ARG A 188 10.03 14.33 -15.70
N VAL A 189 9.99 13.10 -15.18
CA VAL A 189 10.56 11.91 -15.84
C VAL A 189 9.71 11.49 -17.05
N LEU A 190 8.39 11.54 -16.92
CA LEU A 190 7.46 11.22 -18.00
C LEU A 190 7.40 12.32 -19.09
N GLY A 191 8.03 13.47 -18.85
CA GLY A 191 8.17 14.54 -19.82
C GLY A 191 6.94 15.42 -20.00
N GLY A 192 5.96 15.35 -19.09
CA GLY A 192 4.75 16.19 -19.13
C GLY A 192 3.62 15.63 -18.28
N ILE A 193 2.48 16.29 -18.38
CA ILE A 193 1.28 16.03 -17.56
C ILE A 193 0.14 15.56 -18.46
N PRO A 194 -0.44 14.37 -18.23
CA PRO A 194 -1.67 13.91 -18.89
C PRO A 194 -2.90 14.70 -18.44
N GLU A 195 -3.99 14.61 -19.21
CA GLU A 195 -5.24 15.32 -18.93
C GLU A 195 -5.88 14.90 -17.60
N ARG A 196 -5.80 13.60 -17.23
CA ARG A 196 -6.40 13.09 -15.99
C ARG A 196 -5.54 12.06 -15.26
N GLY A 197 -5.66 12.05 -13.93
CA GLY A 197 -5.04 11.08 -13.04
C GLY A 197 -6.06 10.14 -12.41
N ILE A 198 -5.85 8.83 -12.51
CA ILE A 198 -6.73 7.80 -11.96
C ILE A 198 -6.13 7.29 -10.64
N TYR A 199 -6.88 7.47 -9.55
CA TYR A 199 -6.46 7.18 -8.18
C TYR A 199 -7.36 6.17 -7.49
N ASP A 200 -6.80 5.43 -6.53
CA ASP A 200 -7.63 4.77 -5.52
C ASP A 200 -8.13 5.77 -4.47
N ASN A 201 -9.03 5.29 -3.60
CA ASN A 201 -9.53 6.05 -2.45
C ASN A 201 -8.48 6.10 -1.33
N MET A 202 -7.29 6.61 -1.62
CA MET A 202 -6.22 6.74 -0.64
C MET A 202 -6.47 7.91 0.32
N LYS A 203 -6.06 7.77 1.58
CA LYS A 203 -6.28 8.77 2.64
C LYS A 203 -5.64 10.13 2.36
N THR A 204 -4.57 10.16 1.59
CA THR A 204 -3.88 11.40 1.18
C THR A 204 -4.60 12.18 0.09
N ALA A 205 -5.57 11.58 -0.61
CA ALA A 205 -6.34 12.26 -1.63
C ALA A 205 -7.81 12.49 -1.20
N VAL A 206 -8.37 11.59 -0.39
CA VAL A 206 -9.78 11.60 0.00
C VAL A 206 -9.94 11.60 1.51
N ASP A 207 -10.49 12.69 2.07
CA ASP A 207 -10.78 12.79 3.50
C ASP A 207 -11.99 11.93 3.90
N LYS A 208 -12.99 11.82 3.01
CA LYS A 208 -14.23 11.06 3.28
C LYS A 208 -14.82 10.49 1.99
N VAL A 209 -15.06 9.17 2.01
CA VAL A 209 -15.73 8.45 0.92
C VAL A 209 -17.23 8.48 1.16
N GLY A 210 -18.01 9.10 0.25
CA GLY A 210 -19.47 9.14 0.26
C GLY A 210 -20.10 7.93 -0.47
N ARG A 211 -21.39 8.04 -0.84
CA ARG A 211 -22.06 7.03 -1.66
C ARG A 211 -21.73 7.24 -3.15
N GLY A 212 -21.48 6.14 -3.87
CA GLY A 212 -21.15 6.19 -5.31
C GLY A 212 -19.87 6.96 -5.59
N LYS A 213 -19.90 7.91 -6.48
CA LYS A 213 -18.75 8.77 -6.87
C LYS A 213 -18.53 9.98 -5.95
N GLN A 214 -19.36 10.20 -4.92
CA GLN A 214 -19.17 11.35 -4.02
C GLN A 214 -17.93 11.17 -3.15
N ARG A 215 -17.01 12.13 -3.20
CA ARG A 215 -15.77 12.18 -2.45
C ARG A 215 -15.58 13.57 -1.85
N GLN A 216 -15.12 13.61 -0.61
CA GLN A 216 -14.56 14.84 -0.05
C GLN A 216 -13.05 14.78 -0.27
N VAL A 217 -12.61 15.44 -1.34
CA VAL A 217 -11.21 15.49 -1.75
C VAL A 217 -10.45 16.43 -0.81
N ASN A 218 -9.28 15.99 -0.35
CA ASN A 218 -8.41 16.78 0.50
C ASN A 218 -8.02 18.11 -0.16
N ALA A 219 -8.06 19.21 0.60
CA ALA A 219 -7.82 20.55 0.06
C ALA A 219 -6.40 20.71 -0.53
N ARG A 220 -5.38 20.11 0.09
CA ARG A 220 -3.99 20.17 -0.39
C ARG A 220 -3.77 19.32 -1.64
N PHE A 221 -4.39 18.14 -1.70
CA PHE A 221 -4.40 17.34 -2.91
C PHE A 221 -5.05 18.12 -4.06
N ARG A 222 -6.17 18.79 -3.80
CA ARG A 222 -6.85 19.63 -4.79
C ARG A 222 -5.98 20.80 -5.27
N ALA A 223 -5.21 21.42 -4.37
CA ALA A 223 -4.27 22.48 -4.73
C ALA A 223 -3.18 21.96 -5.70
N MET A 224 -2.63 20.76 -5.47
CA MET A 224 -1.69 20.11 -6.38
C MET A 224 -2.32 19.81 -7.75
N VAL A 225 -3.52 19.22 -7.75
CA VAL A 225 -4.27 18.93 -8.99
C VAL A 225 -4.51 20.20 -9.81
N SER A 226 -4.92 21.28 -9.12
CA SER A 226 -5.11 22.60 -9.75
C SER A 226 -3.83 23.22 -10.27
N HIS A 227 -2.71 23.02 -9.57
CA HIS A 227 -1.40 23.51 -10.01
C HIS A 227 -0.92 22.83 -11.30
N PHE A 228 -1.10 21.52 -11.37
CA PHE A 228 -0.71 20.72 -12.53
C PHE A 228 -1.76 20.65 -13.64
N LEU A 229 -2.93 21.24 -13.42
CA LEU A 229 -4.02 21.37 -14.40
C LEU A 229 -4.54 20.04 -14.98
N PHE A 230 -4.51 18.96 -14.21
CA PHE A 230 -5.12 17.69 -14.59
C PHE A 230 -6.41 17.42 -13.81
N GLU A 231 -7.26 16.52 -14.29
CA GLU A 231 -8.46 16.07 -13.58
C GLU A 231 -8.16 14.85 -12.71
N ALA A 232 -8.59 14.87 -11.45
CA ALA A 232 -8.44 13.72 -10.55
C ALA A 232 -9.69 12.84 -10.57
N GLU A 233 -9.55 11.60 -11.04
CA GLU A 233 -10.60 10.59 -11.07
C GLU A 233 -10.34 9.51 -10.01
N PHE A 234 -11.38 9.15 -9.23
CA PHE A 234 -11.27 8.14 -8.19
C PHE A 234 -12.04 6.89 -8.57
N CYS A 235 -11.38 5.74 -8.50
CA CYS A 235 -12.01 4.45 -8.76
C CYS A 235 -13.19 4.19 -7.81
N ASN A 236 -14.22 3.51 -8.31
CA ASN A 236 -15.34 3.11 -7.48
C ASN A 236 -14.90 2.02 -6.47
N PRO A 237 -15.40 2.06 -5.23
CA PRO A 237 -15.19 0.95 -4.30
C PRO A 237 -15.70 -0.35 -4.93
N SER A 238 -14.85 -1.36 -5.02
CA SER A 238 -15.11 -2.68 -5.63
C SER A 238 -15.03 -2.77 -7.16
N ALA A 239 -14.59 -1.73 -7.87
CA ALA A 239 -14.37 -1.75 -9.31
C ALA A 239 -12.90 -2.07 -9.66
N GLY A 240 -12.42 -3.25 -9.28
CA GLY A 240 -11.04 -3.69 -9.54
C GLY A 240 -10.65 -3.72 -11.02
N TRP A 241 -11.64 -3.78 -11.95
CA TRP A 241 -11.40 -3.72 -13.39
C TRP A 241 -10.92 -2.33 -13.87
N GLU A 242 -11.29 -1.24 -13.17
CA GLU A 242 -10.81 0.12 -13.47
C GLU A 242 -9.30 0.28 -13.14
N LYS A 243 -8.78 -0.57 -12.24
CA LYS A 243 -7.38 -0.57 -11.76
C LYS A 243 -6.46 -1.61 -12.40
N GLY A 244 -6.99 -2.52 -13.19
CA GLY A 244 -6.25 -3.71 -13.64
C GLY A 244 -4.88 -3.44 -14.28
N GLN A 245 -4.64 -2.26 -14.82
CA GLN A 245 -3.35 -1.87 -15.39
C GLN A 245 -2.31 -1.52 -14.31
N VAL A 246 -2.70 -0.79 -13.25
CA VAL A 246 -1.77 -0.41 -12.16
C VAL A 246 -1.44 -1.60 -11.28
N GLU A 247 -2.43 -2.42 -10.90
CA GLU A 247 -2.19 -3.63 -10.11
C GLU A 247 -1.22 -4.60 -10.82
N LYS A 248 -1.36 -4.74 -12.15
CA LYS A 248 -0.40 -5.47 -12.96
C LYS A 248 0.97 -4.82 -12.92
N ASN A 249 1.05 -3.48 -13.03
CA ASN A 249 2.31 -2.75 -12.98
C ASN A 249 3.02 -2.91 -11.64
N VAL A 250 2.31 -2.80 -10.51
CA VAL A 250 2.88 -3.03 -9.17
C VAL A 250 3.51 -4.41 -9.06
N ARG A 251 2.81 -5.45 -9.55
CA ARG A 251 3.33 -6.82 -9.56
C ARG A 251 4.53 -6.99 -10.48
N ASP A 252 4.46 -6.47 -11.69
CA ASP A 252 5.53 -6.56 -12.69
C ASP A 252 6.77 -5.77 -12.23
N ALA A 253 6.58 -4.59 -11.65
CA ALA A 253 7.66 -3.79 -11.06
C ALA A 253 8.34 -4.51 -9.89
N ARG A 254 7.58 -5.17 -9.02
CA ARG A 254 8.14 -5.98 -7.92
C ARG A 254 9.04 -7.09 -8.45
N HIS A 255 8.61 -7.82 -9.47
CA HIS A 255 9.39 -8.90 -10.05
C HIS A 255 10.61 -8.42 -10.84
N ARG A 256 10.51 -7.29 -11.57
CA ARG A 256 11.58 -6.82 -12.46
C ARG A 256 12.59 -5.90 -11.79
N LEU A 257 12.17 -5.16 -10.75
CA LEU A 257 12.97 -4.13 -10.12
C LEU A 257 13.30 -4.43 -8.66
N LEU A 258 12.33 -4.84 -7.87
CA LEU A 258 12.47 -4.82 -6.41
C LEU A 258 12.97 -6.15 -5.84
N GLN A 259 12.72 -7.27 -6.53
CA GLN A 259 13.05 -8.59 -6.01
C GLN A 259 14.57 -8.82 -5.89
N ASP A 260 15.35 -8.40 -6.90
CA ASP A 260 16.79 -8.58 -6.98
C ASP A 260 17.56 -7.25 -6.87
N ALA A 261 16.94 -6.23 -6.26
CA ALA A 261 17.56 -4.92 -6.11
C ALA A 261 18.81 -4.98 -5.23
N PRO A 262 19.87 -4.22 -5.57
CA PRO A 262 21.09 -4.14 -4.78
C PRO A 262 20.86 -3.51 -3.40
N THR A 263 21.90 -3.43 -2.60
CA THR A 263 21.91 -2.66 -1.36
C THR A 263 22.33 -1.23 -1.67
N PHE A 264 21.61 -0.26 -1.14
CA PHE A 264 21.86 1.17 -1.35
C PHE A 264 22.39 1.82 -0.07
N ALA A 265 23.22 2.84 -0.18
CA ALA A 265 23.73 3.58 0.97
C ALA A 265 22.59 4.33 1.68
N ASP A 266 21.74 4.99 0.92
CA ASP A 266 20.61 5.79 1.40
C ASP A 266 19.40 5.74 0.43
N LEU A 267 18.36 6.49 0.78
CA LEU A 267 17.13 6.57 -0.02
C LEU A 267 17.32 7.36 -1.33
N ALA A 268 18.26 8.30 -1.35
CA ALA A 268 18.54 9.11 -2.53
C ALA A 268 19.19 8.26 -3.64
N GLU A 269 20.19 7.44 -3.27
CA GLU A 269 20.82 6.47 -4.18
C GLU A 269 19.80 5.46 -4.72
N LEU A 270 18.94 4.90 -3.85
CA LEU A 270 17.85 4.04 -4.29
C LEU A 270 16.96 4.73 -5.33
N ASN A 271 16.55 5.97 -5.08
CA ASN A 271 15.65 6.69 -5.97
C ASN A 271 16.31 7.05 -7.30
N GLN A 272 17.60 7.36 -7.31
CA GLN A 272 18.37 7.54 -8.54
C GLN A 272 18.44 6.25 -9.36
N TRP A 273 18.71 5.14 -8.69
CA TRP A 273 18.72 3.82 -9.33
C TRP A 273 17.34 3.44 -9.89
N LEU A 274 16.26 3.66 -9.13
CA LEU A 274 14.87 3.39 -9.57
C LEU A 274 14.53 4.20 -10.82
N GLU A 275 14.87 5.48 -10.85
CA GLU A 275 14.64 6.37 -12.00
C GLU A 275 15.37 5.86 -13.25
N ALA A 276 16.67 5.60 -13.14
CA ALA A 276 17.48 5.09 -14.24
C ALA A 276 16.96 3.73 -14.74
N ARG A 277 16.60 2.85 -13.83
CA ARG A 277 16.13 1.51 -14.19
C ARG A 277 14.71 1.50 -14.77
N CYS A 278 13.82 2.40 -14.32
CA CYS A 278 12.51 2.57 -14.95
C CYS A 278 12.67 2.99 -16.42
N ILE A 279 13.52 3.99 -16.70
CA ILE A 279 13.77 4.48 -18.05
C ILE A 279 14.37 3.37 -18.93
N SER A 280 15.41 2.67 -18.45
CA SER A 280 16.01 1.54 -19.18
C SER A 280 14.99 0.45 -19.53
N LEU A 281 14.06 0.15 -18.62
CA LEU A 281 13.03 -0.86 -18.86
C LEU A 281 12.01 -0.44 -19.94
N TRP A 282 11.83 0.83 -20.24
CA TRP A 282 10.97 1.25 -21.34
C TRP A 282 11.49 0.77 -22.70
N ASP A 283 12.79 0.66 -22.87
CA ASP A 283 13.42 0.12 -24.08
C ASP A 283 13.33 -1.42 -24.15
N GLU A 284 13.41 -2.08 -22.97
CA GLU A 284 13.41 -3.54 -22.88
C GLU A 284 11.99 -4.16 -23.00
N VAL A 285 10.95 -3.40 -22.66
CA VAL A 285 9.58 -3.91 -22.56
C VAL A 285 8.79 -3.60 -23.81
N SER A 286 8.29 -4.64 -24.49
CA SER A 286 7.34 -4.46 -25.59
C SER A 286 6.00 -3.92 -25.12
N HIS A 287 5.41 -3.02 -25.91
CA HIS A 287 4.08 -2.48 -25.62
C HIS A 287 3.03 -3.58 -25.76
N PRO A 288 2.09 -3.75 -24.80
CA PRO A 288 1.18 -4.90 -24.77
C PRO A 288 0.19 -4.95 -25.94
N GLU A 289 -0.17 -3.81 -26.50
CA GLU A 289 -1.12 -3.70 -27.62
C GLU A 289 -0.39 -3.50 -28.97
N GLN A 290 0.80 -2.93 -28.94
CA GLN A 290 1.68 -2.70 -30.10
C GLN A 290 2.96 -3.54 -29.93
N SER A 291 2.85 -4.86 -29.95
CA SER A 291 3.92 -5.80 -29.55
C SER A 291 5.23 -5.66 -30.34
N GLN A 292 5.19 -5.02 -31.52
CA GLN A 292 6.36 -4.74 -32.35
C GLN A 292 7.15 -3.50 -31.90
N ARG A 293 6.62 -2.74 -30.95
CA ARG A 293 7.22 -1.48 -30.47
C ARG A 293 7.56 -1.58 -28.98
N ALA A 294 8.70 -1.05 -28.61
CA ALA A 294 9.05 -0.86 -27.21
C ALA A 294 8.19 0.24 -26.57
N VAL A 295 8.01 0.18 -25.26
CA VAL A 295 7.31 1.21 -24.48
C VAL A 295 7.94 2.59 -24.72
N ALA A 296 9.28 2.69 -24.79
CA ALA A 296 10.00 3.93 -25.05
C ALA A 296 9.56 4.60 -26.37
N VAL A 297 9.44 3.83 -27.45
CA VAL A 297 9.02 4.35 -28.77
C VAL A 297 7.61 4.88 -28.76
N VAL A 298 6.69 4.18 -28.08
CA VAL A 298 5.28 4.63 -27.94
C VAL A 298 5.20 5.86 -27.02
N HIS A 299 6.06 5.93 -26.01
CA HIS A 299 6.15 7.08 -25.11
C HIS A 299 6.67 8.32 -25.81
N ASP A 300 7.67 8.19 -26.69
CA ASP A 300 8.17 9.32 -27.47
C ASP A 300 7.08 9.94 -28.37
N ASP A 301 6.23 9.10 -28.98
CA ASP A 301 5.06 9.58 -29.71
C ASP A 301 4.04 10.28 -28.80
N GLU A 302 3.79 9.73 -27.60
CA GLU A 302 2.83 10.27 -26.62
C GLU A 302 3.28 11.61 -26.03
N ARG A 303 4.59 11.87 -25.93
CA ARG A 303 5.13 13.10 -25.31
C ARG A 303 4.57 14.39 -25.91
N SER A 304 4.29 14.41 -27.20
CA SER A 304 3.71 15.58 -27.87
C SER A 304 2.29 15.91 -27.42
N ALA A 305 1.56 14.93 -26.87
CA ALA A 305 0.20 15.09 -26.33
C ALA A 305 0.18 15.41 -24.83
N LEU A 306 1.32 15.35 -24.14
CA LEU A 306 1.43 15.73 -22.73
C LEU A 306 1.57 17.24 -22.61
N MET A 307 0.88 17.83 -21.63
CA MET A 307 1.07 19.24 -21.28
C MET A 307 2.47 19.46 -20.70
N ALA A 308 3.14 20.53 -21.13
CA ALA A 308 4.44 20.90 -20.56
C ALA A 308 4.35 21.11 -19.04
N MET A 309 5.34 20.60 -18.32
CA MET A 309 5.37 20.70 -16.87
C MET A 309 5.57 22.17 -16.42
N PRO A 310 4.67 22.74 -15.58
CA PRO A 310 4.91 24.02 -14.93
C PRO A 310 6.05 23.89 -13.91
N PRO A 311 6.48 24.99 -13.25
CA PRO A 311 7.40 24.90 -12.12
C PRO A 311 6.92 23.86 -11.10
N PRO A 312 7.84 23.15 -10.41
CA PRO A 312 7.45 22.13 -9.45
C PRO A 312 6.48 22.66 -8.41
N PHE A 313 5.48 21.86 -8.06
CA PHE A 313 4.55 22.20 -6.99
C PHE A 313 5.28 22.30 -5.65
N ASP A 314 5.06 23.40 -4.91
CA ASP A 314 5.65 23.61 -3.57
C ASP A 314 4.89 22.77 -2.53
N GLY A 315 5.21 21.50 -2.49
CA GLY A 315 4.48 20.43 -1.83
C GLY A 315 4.80 20.24 -0.36
N PHE A 316 4.72 21.30 0.47
CA PHE A 316 4.92 21.15 1.92
C PHE A 316 3.62 20.94 2.69
N VAL A 317 3.73 20.38 3.90
CA VAL A 317 2.68 20.41 4.93
C VAL A 317 3.12 21.36 6.02
N GLU A 318 2.26 22.35 6.33
CA GLU A 318 2.59 23.41 7.28
C GLU A 318 2.09 23.07 8.68
N HIS A 319 2.93 23.35 9.68
CA HIS A 319 2.66 23.17 11.10
C HIS A 319 3.07 24.42 11.88
N THR A 320 2.18 24.95 12.68
CA THR A 320 2.52 26.00 13.64
C THR A 320 3.23 25.38 14.84
N LYS A 321 4.42 25.85 15.17
CA LYS A 321 5.26 25.33 16.25
C LYS A 321 5.80 26.44 17.13
N ARG A 322 5.95 26.14 18.43
CA ARG A 322 6.66 27.04 19.38
C ARG A 322 8.09 26.55 19.53
N VAL A 323 9.03 27.49 19.42
CA VAL A 323 10.45 27.25 19.67
C VAL A 323 10.68 27.16 21.18
N THR A 324 11.44 26.15 21.62
CA THR A 324 11.81 26.00 23.03
C THR A 324 12.82 27.07 23.48
N PRO A 325 13.02 27.29 24.79
CA PRO A 325 14.11 28.14 25.29
C PRO A 325 15.51 27.68 24.88
N THR A 326 15.65 26.39 24.49
CA THR A 326 16.88 25.81 23.97
C THR A 326 17.01 25.93 22.46
N CYS A 327 16.23 26.82 21.82
CA CYS A 327 16.24 27.07 20.37
C CYS A 327 15.94 25.82 19.51
N LEU A 328 15.00 24.99 19.95
CA LEU A 328 14.62 23.76 19.25
C LEU A 328 13.12 23.75 18.93
N VAL A 329 12.77 23.17 17.80
CA VAL A 329 11.40 22.85 17.40
C VAL A 329 11.23 21.34 17.33
N ILE A 330 10.10 20.84 17.84
CA ILE A 330 9.79 19.41 17.83
C ILE A 330 8.86 19.09 16.66
N PHE A 331 9.29 18.16 15.79
CA PHE A 331 8.50 17.63 14.71
C PHE A 331 8.74 16.11 14.57
N GLU A 332 7.67 15.33 14.54
CA GLU A 332 7.72 13.86 14.41
C GLU A 332 8.74 13.22 15.38
N ARG A 333 8.71 13.65 16.67
CA ARG A 333 9.60 13.21 17.77
C ARG A 333 11.07 13.65 17.64
N ASN A 334 11.46 14.26 16.52
CA ASN A 334 12.79 14.81 16.31
C ASN A 334 12.82 16.29 16.68
N ARG A 335 14.00 16.82 16.95
CA ARG A 335 14.23 18.22 17.31
C ARG A 335 15.14 18.86 16.28
N TYR A 336 14.77 20.06 15.86
CA TYR A 336 15.50 20.82 14.85
C TYR A 336 15.86 22.18 15.43
N SER A 337 17.13 22.60 15.30
CA SER A 337 17.58 23.88 15.84
C SER A 337 17.11 25.06 15.00
N VAL A 338 16.90 26.19 15.66
CA VAL A 338 16.51 27.47 15.07
C VAL A 338 17.46 28.58 15.58
N PRO A 339 17.67 29.66 14.83
CA PRO A 339 18.46 30.77 15.31
C PRO A 339 17.94 31.28 16.65
N ALA A 340 18.86 31.58 17.57
CA ALA A 340 18.55 31.94 18.98
C ALA A 340 17.63 33.16 19.13
N ALA A 341 17.58 34.03 18.12
CA ALA A 341 16.67 35.19 18.08
C ALA A 341 15.19 34.80 18.12
N PHE A 342 14.86 33.57 17.72
CA PHE A 342 13.49 33.05 17.66
C PHE A 342 13.11 32.19 18.88
N ALA A 343 13.95 32.07 19.90
CA ALA A 343 13.64 31.33 21.11
C ALA A 343 12.32 31.81 21.74
N ASN A 344 11.48 30.87 22.20
CA ASN A 344 10.14 31.06 22.75
C ASN A 344 9.08 31.64 21.78
N ARG A 345 9.42 31.93 20.53
CA ARG A 345 8.50 32.44 19.52
C ARG A 345 7.72 31.33 18.84
N VAL A 346 6.60 31.70 18.26
CA VAL A 346 5.80 30.81 17.38
C VAL A 346 6.28 31.02 15.96
N ILE A 347 6.53 29.91 15.25
CA ILE A 347 7.02 29.92 13.88
C ILE A 347 6.23 28.90 13.02
N SER A 348 6.32 29.03 11.72
CA SER A 348 5.84 28.03 10.77
C SER A 348 6.93 27.00 10.47
N LEU A 349 6.58 25.72 10.56
CA LEU A 349 7.38 24.60 10.12
C LEU A 349 6.74 24.03 8.85
N ARG A 350 7.45 24.07 7.73
CA ARG A 350 7.05 23.47 6.46
C ARG A 350 7.78 22.16 6.26
N ALA A 351 7.03 21.06 6.34
CA ALA A 351 7.56 19.71 6.15
C ALA A 351 7.47 19.33 4.68
N TYR A 352 8.60 19.02 4.07
CA TYR A 352 8.73 18.43 2.74
C TYR A 352 9.03 16.93 2.83
N ALA A 353 9.16 16.27 1.71
CA ALA A 353 9.47 14.84 1.67
C ALA A 353 10.87 14.52 2.24
N ASP A 354 11.83 15.39 2.05
CA ASP A 354 13.25 15.21 2.35
C ASP A 354 13.80 16.20 3.40
N ARG A 355 13.12 17.31 3.62
CA ARG A 355 13.60 18.42 4.46
C ARG A 355 12.49 19.07 5.29
N VAL A 356 12.93 19.83 6.29
CA VAL A 356 12.09 20.70 7.13
C VAL A 356 12.59 22.12 6.96
N VAL A 357 11.70 23.02 6.55
CA VAL A 357 11.98 24.45 6.42
C VAL A 357 11.26 25.21 7.52
N LEU A 358 11.99 26.05 8.23
CA LEU A 358 11.46 26.85 9.34
C LEU A 358 11.33 28.30 8.87
N VAL A 359 10.15 28.87 9.04
CA VAL A 359 9.78 30.20 8.53
C VAL A 359 9.26 31.05 9.67
N ALA A 360 9.76 32.26 9.78
CA ALA A 360 9.26 33.29 10.68
C ALA A 360 9.26 34.64 9.98
N GLU A 361 8.27 35.51 10.24
CA GLU A 361 8.19 36.85 9.65
C GLU A 361 8.24 36.82 8.10
N ALA A 362 7.62 35.78 7.50
CA ALA A 362 7.61 35.48 6.06
C ALA A 362 8.99 35.12 5.47
N GLU A 363 10.05 35.01 6.28
CA GLU A 363 11.38 34.64 5.82
C GLU A 363 11.77 33.22 6.27
N ARG A 364 12.55 32.54 5.42
CA ARG A 364 13.17 31.26 5.78
C ARG A 364 14.31 31.50 6.76
N ILE A 365 14.15 31.02 8.00
CA ILE A 365 15.11 31.20 9.08
C ILE A 365 16.04 30.01 9.27
N ALA A 366 15.60 28.79 8.87
CA ALA A 366 16.44 27.60 8.90
C ALA A 366 15.89 26.51 7.94
N GLU A 367 16.77 25.61 7.54
CA GLU A 367 16.44 24.41 6.78
C GLU A 367 17.29 23.24 7.30
N HIS A 368 16.66 22.07 7.47
CA HIS A 368 17.33 20.87 7.94
C HIS A 368 16.87 19.68 7.11
N GLU A 369 17.75 18.69 6.96
CA GLU A 369 17.35 17.37 6.45
C GLU A 369 16.31 16.75 7.40
N ARG A 370 15.25 16.16 6.83
CA ARG A 370 14.18 15.54 7.61
C ARG A 370 14.61 14.17 8.11
N VAL A 371 14.56 13.99 9.42
CA VAL A 371 14.86 12.71 10.06
C VAL A 371 13.57 11.93 10.28
N PHE A 372 13.57 10.66 9.86
CA PHE A 372 12.47 9.73 10.07
C PHE A 372 12.86 8.71 11.15
N ASN A 373 12.27 8.85 12.34
CA ASN A 373 12.46 7.90 13.41
C ASN A 373 11.25 6.97 13.53
N ARG A 374 11.42 5.71 13.13
CA ARG A 374 10.36 4.68 13.14
C ARG A 374 10.31 3.86 14.43
N ASP A 375 11.36 3.89 15.22
CA ASP A 375 11.40 3.16 16.48
C ASP A 375 10.64 3.94 17.56
N HIS A 376 9.53 3.38 18.01
CA HIS A 376 8.70 3.99 19.05
C HIS A 376 9.40 4.08 20.41
N ASN A 377 10.40 3.25 20.65
CA ASN A 377 11.14 3.19 21.91
C ASN A 377 12.44 4.02 21.89
N SER A 378 12.87 4.52 20.71
CA SER A 378 14.05 5.35 20.62
C SER A 378 13.78 6.79 21.02
N GLN A 379 14.74 7.45 21.64
CA GLN A 379 14.73 8.90 21.79
C GLN A 379 14.83 9.53 20.39
N GLY A 380 14.03 10.59 20.15
CA GLY A 380 14.08 11.33 18.88
C GLY A 380 15.46 11.96 18.68
N THR A 381 15.87 12.04 17.43
CA THR A 381 17.13 12.66 17.03
C THR A 381 17.05 14.18 17.17
N THR A 382 18.13 14.82 17.63
CA THR A 382 18.26 16.27 17.59
C THR A 382 19.24 16.67 16.51
N VAL A 383 18.77 17.49 15.56
CA VAL A 383 19.58 18.03 14.46
C VAL A 383 19.98 19.46 14.84
N TYR A 384 21.25 19.65 15.08
CA TYR A 384 21.81 20.95 15.41
C TYR A 384 22.50 21.60 14.21
N ASP A 385 22.24 22.90 14.01
CA ASP A 385 23.14 23.80 13.32
C ASP A 385 23.78 24.70 14.40
N TRP A 386 25.06 24.53 14.65
CA TRP A 386 25.81 25.29 15.66
C TRP A 386 25.76 26.81 15.41
N ARG A 387 25.59 27.25 14.16
CA ARG A 387 25.49 28.65 13.75
C ARG A 387 24.30 29.37 14.41
N HIS A 388 23.23 28.61 14.66
CA HIS A 388 22.03 29.13 15.33
C HIS A 388 22.29 29.64 16.77
N TYR A 389 23.38 29.21 17.38
CA TYR A 389 23.73 29.53 18.78
C TYR A 389 24.84 30.54 18.92
N LEU A 390 25.40 31.12 17.84
CA LEU A 390 26.50 32.04 17.88
C LEU A 390 26.21 33.29 18.78
N ALA A 391 25.00 33.84 18.65
CA ALA A 391 24.59 34.99 19.50
C ALA A 391 24.48 34.63 21.01
N VAL A 392 24.27 33.33 21.33
CA VAL A 392 24.29 32.84 22.72
C VAL A 392 25.72 32.73 23.21
N VAL A 393 26.61 32.17 22.38
CA VAL A 393 28.04 32.01 22.73
C VAL A 393 28.72 33.35 22.92
N GLN A 394 28.43 34.37 22.11
CA GLN A 394 28.94 35.72 22.30
C GLN A 394 28.64 36.26 23.69
N ARG A 395 27.48 35.94 24.27
CA ARG A 395 27.07 36.37 25.60
C ARG A 395 27.49 35.45 26.72
N LYS A 396 27.68 34.15 26.41
CA LYS A 396 28.01 33.06 27.33
C LYS A 396 29.07 32.16 26.74
N PRO A 397 30.34 32.57 26.66
CA PRO A 397 31.41 31.80 25.98
C PRO A 397 31.62 30.39 26.53
N GLY A 398 31.36 30.19 27.81
CA GLY A 398 31.44 28.87 28.47
C GLY A 398 30.50 27.82 27.83
N ALA A 399 29.48 28.22 27.08
CA ALA A 399 28.61 27.32 26.35
C ALA A 399 29.35 26.53 25.22
N LEU A 400 30.48 27.02 24.74
CA LEU A 400 31.31 26.32 23.75
C LEU A 400 31.92 25.02 24.29
N ARG A 401 32.15 24.92 25.61
CA ARG A 401 32.78 23.74 26.20
C ARG A 401 31.86 22.55 26.23
N ASN A 402 30.64 22.74 26.70
CA ASN A 402 29.74 21.63 27.04
C ASN A 402 28.37 21.74 26.33
N GLY A 403 28.18 22.72 25.45
CA GLY A 403 26.92 22.90 24.72
C GLY A 403 26.72 21.82 23.68
N ALA A 404 25.60 21.10 23.74
CA ALA A 404 25.25 20.04 22.80
C ALA A 404 25.40 20.44 21.31
N PRO A 405 25.05 21.68 20.86
CA PRO A 405 25.26 22.09 19.47
C PRO A 405 26.73 22.09 19.02
N PHE A 406 27.66 22.10 19.94
CA PHE A 406 29.10 22.21 19.66
C PHE A 406 29.89 20.89 19.79
N THR A 407 29.20 19.80 20.14
CA THR A 407 29.84 18.47 20.27
C THR A 407 30.30 17.91 18.92
N GLU A 408 29.64 18.28 17.83
CA GLU A 408 29.90 17.80 16.46
C GLU A 408 30.44 18.90 15.53
N LEU A 409 31.25 19.80 16.06
CA LEU A 409 31.90 20.84 15.26
C LEU A 409 32.83 20.25 14.19
N PRO A 410 32.95 20.89 12.99
CA PRO A 410 33.95 20.51 12.01
C PRO A 410 35.36 20.47 12.60
N VAL A 411 36.21 19.59 12.05
CA VAL A 411 37.58 19.34 12.58
C VAL A 411 38.41 20.65 12.66
N SER A 412 38.24 21.55 11.71
CA SER A 412 38.87 22.88 11.70
C SER A 412 38.50 23.73 12.91
N PHE A 413 37.20 23.74 13.27
CA PHE A 413 36.71 24.46 14.44
C PHE A 413 37.17 23.84 15.76
N ARG A 414 37.22 22.51 15.84
CA ARG A 414 37.80 21.81 17.03
C ARG A 414 39.28 22.12 17.20
N ARG A 415 40.05 22.27 16.11
CA ARG A 415 41.45 22.71 16.17
C ARG A 415 41.55 24.13 16.69
N LEU A 416 40.74 25.06 16.14
CA LEU A 416 40.69 26.46 16.60
C LEU A 416 40.33 26.54 18.07
N GLN A 417 39.30 25.84 18.51
CA GLN A 417 38.87 25.75 19.92
C GLN A 417 40.02 25.32 20.84
N LYS A 418 40.75 24.27 20.44
CA LYS A 418 41.92 23.77 21.19
C LYS A 418 43.05 24.82 21.27
N VAL A 419 43.28 25.59 20.24
CA VAL A 419 44.27 26.66 20.22
C VAL A 419 43.86 27.82 21.14
N LEU A 420 42.59 28.27 21.01
CA LEU A 420 42.04 29.35 21.85
C LEU A 420 42.03 28.99 23.35
N MET A 421 41.69 27.72 23.69
CA MET A 421 41.72 27.27 25.09
C MET A 421 43.12 27.19 25.72
N LYS A 422 44.18 27.18 24.91
CA LYS A 422 45.57 27.16 25.38
C LYS A 422 46.13 28.56 25.62
N GLN A 423 45.41 29.64 25.17
CA GLN A 423 45.84 31.01 25.41
C GLN A 423 45.30 31.47 26.79
N ASP A 424 46.07 32.31 27.49
CA ASP A 424 45.61 32.92 28.74
C ASP A 424 44.34 33.71 28.51
N GLY A 425 43.24 33.31 29.19
CA GLY A 425 41.90 33.89 28.99
C GLY A 425 41.13 33.32 27.80
N GLY A 426 41.56 32.25 27.15
CA GLY A 426 40.91 31.60 25.98
C GLY A 426 39.53 31.01 26.22
N ASP A 427 39.00 31.08 27.43
CA ASP A 427 37.66 30.69 27.87
C ASP A 427 36.75 31.86 28.28
N ARG A 428 37.20 33.12 28.03
CA ARG A 428 36.42 34.34 28.26
C ARG A 428 35.85 34.95 27.00
#